data_1f7bddff53063fdbdbf7ccd31d3068d8
#
_entry.id   1f7bddff53063fdbdbf7ccd31d3068d8
#
_cell.length_a   1.000
_cell.length_b   1.000
_cell.length_c   1.000
_cell.angle_alpha   90.00
_cell.angle_beta   90.00
_cell.angle_gamma   90.00
#
_symmetry.space_group_name_H-M   'P 1'
#
loop_
_entity.id
_entity.type
_entity.pdbx_description
1 polymer ?
#
loop_
_entity_poly.entity_id
_entity_poly.type
_entity_poly.pdbx_seq_one_letter_code
_entity_poly.pdbx_strand_id
1 'polypeptide(L)'
;MSRRSQGFILIAVGLAGLTLTSIGWAAGPMGPRSMMGSGSMSQMQAWMNGSDQQGRSAPGPSPGATAIRVVARDFSFSPPELDIPAGRTVNVTLVNEGDLFHDITIPALGFGLSASSDTSASGALTPPNPGRYEFFCSVPGHREAEMSGTLVVP
;
A
#
# COMPACT_ATOMS: atom_id res chain seq x y z
N MET A 1 24.73 12.32 -46.00
CA MET A 1 25.56 13.45 -45.47
C MET A 1 24.64 14.32 -44.65
N SER A 2 24.67 14.21 -43.33
CA SER A 2 24.02 15.18 -42.44
C SER A 2 24.78 15.23 -41.10
N ARG A 3 25.12 16.43 -40.70
CA ARG A 3 26.07 16.78 -39.64
C ARG A 3 25.49 16.55 -38.26
N ARG A 4 26.24 15.88 -37.39
CA ARG A 4 26.05 15.85 -35.94
C ARG A 4 26.43 17.20 -35.34
N SER A 5 25.49 17.86 -34.65
CA SER A 5 25.78 18.99 -33.76
C SER A 5 25.99 18.46 -32.34
N GLN A 6 27.23 18.55 -31.86
CA GLN A 6 27.57 18.32 -30.46
C GLN A 6 27.47 19.67 -29.72
N GLY A 7 26.49 19.76 -28.80
CA GLY A 7 26.39 20.88 -27.88
C GLY A 7 27.21 20.62 -26.61
N PHE A 8 28.26 21.38 -26.41
CA PHE A 8 29.04 21.43 -25.17
C PHE A 8 28.25 22.25 -24.12
N ILE A 9 27.95 21.68 -22.99
CA ILE A 9 27.44 22.40 -21.81
C ILE A 9 28.64 22.69 -20.90
N LEU A 10 28.94 23.96 -20.76
CA LEU A 10 29.92 24.50 -19.80
C LEU A 10 29.29 24.47 -18.38
N ILE A 11 29.93 23.74 -17.48
CA ILE A 11 29.61 23.77 -16.06
C ILE A 11 30.43 24.87 -15.42
N ALA A 12 29.75 25.93 -14.98
CA ALA A 12 30.35 26.98 -14.18
C ALA A 12 30.43 26.53 -12.71
N VAL A 13 31.65 26.37 -12.19
CA VAL A 13 31.92 26.13 -10.78
C VAL A 13 31.98 27.49 -10.07
N GLY A 14 30.95 27.77 -9.27
CA GLY A 14 30.91 28.93 -8.39
C GLY A 14 31.48 28.59 -7.00
N LEU A 15 32.66 29.14 -6.70
CA LEU A 15 33.25 29.21 -5.36
C LEU A 15 32.59 30.37 -4.60
N ALA A 16 31.89 30.11 -3.49
CA ALA A 16 31.45 31.13 -2.55
C ALA A 16 31.68 30.69 -1.11
N GLY A 17 32.70 31.28 -0.50
CA GLY A 17 32.75 32.02 0.76
C GLY A 17 32.33 31.25 2.04
N LEU A 18 33.37 30.75 2.79
CA LEU A 18 33.22 30.41 4.23
C LEU A 18 33.12 31.73 5.00
N THR A 19 31.98 31.95 5.71
CA THR A 19 31.92 32.87 6.85
C THR A 19 31.79 32.06 8.12
N LEU A 20 32.87 32.03 8.91
CA LEU A 20 32.89 31.54 10.30
C LEU A 20 32.19 32.57 11.18
N THR A 21 30.97 32.23 11.68
CA THR A 21 30.36 32.93 12.80
C THR A 21 30.54 32.07 14.05
N SER A 22 31.39 32.55 14.93
CA SER A 22 31.56 32.03 16.30
C SER A 22 30.32 32.29 17.12
N ILE A 23 29.59 31.21 17.52
CA ILE A 23 28.48 31.30 18.47
C ILE A 23 28.98 30.88 19.84
N GLY A 24 28.89 31.84 20.77
CA GLY A 24 29.35 31.70 22.16
C GLY A 24 28.59 30.59 22.90
N TRP A 25 29.34 29.88 23.72
CA TRP A 25 28.86 28.93 24.71
C TRP A 25 28.33 29.70 25.91
N ALA A 26 27.00 29.78 26.04
CA ALA A 26 26.37 30.16 27.29
C ALA A 26 26.12 28.87 28.09
N ALA A 27 26.93 28.65 29.14
CA ALA A 27 26.69 27.60 30.12
C ALA A 27 25.47 27.99 30.96
N GLY A 28 24.31 27.39 30.73
CA GLY A 28 23.14 27.46 31.60
C GLY A 28 23.21 26.39 32.71
N PRO A 29 22.66 26.67 33.91
CA PRO A 29 22.77 25.77 35.05
C PRO A 29 21.99 24.47 34.81
N MET A 30 22.66 23.33 35.01
CA MET A 30 22.06 21.99 35.03
C MET A 30 21.14 21.86 36.25
N GLY A 31 19.81 21.99 36.01
CA GLY A 31 18.79 21.52 36.96
C GLY A 31 18.63 19.99 36.86
N PRO A 32 18.31 19.29 37.94
CA PRO A 32 18.08 17.86 37.90
C PRO A 32 16.81 17.57 37.11
N ARG A 33 17.00 17.04 35.89
CA ARG A 33 15.90 16.51 35.07
C ARG A 33 15.41 15.23 35.73
N SER A 34 14.25 15.29 36.35
CA SER A 34 13.44 14.13 36.69
C SER A 34 13.12 13.34 35.41
N MET A 35 13.96 12.37 35.05
CA MET A 35 13.65 11.35 34.09
C MET A 35 12.85 10.24 34.79
N MET A 36 11.57 10.46 34.99
CA MET A 36 10.58 9.40 35.18
C MET A 36 9.28 9.85 34.51
N GLY A 37 9.30 9.91 33.18
CA GLY A 37 8.09 9.81 32.40
C GLY A 37 7.64 8.36 32.45
N SER A 38 6.63 8.07 33.27
CA SER A 38 5.88 6.81 33.21
C SER A 38 5.17 6.74 31.86
N GLY A 39 5.91 6.34 30.82
CA GLY A 39 5.33 5.90 29.56
C GLY A 39 4.47 4.70 29.86
N SER A 40 3.15 4.88 29.86
CA SER A 40 2.22 3.81 30.15
C SER A 40 2.50 2.63 29.19
N MET A 41 2.45 1.40 29.70
CA MET A 41 2.59 0.17 28.90
C MET A 41 1.65 0.14 27.68
N SER A 42 0.57 0.93 27.71
CA SER A 42 -0.34 1.13 26.59
C SER A 42 0.33 1.76 25.35
N GLN A 43 1.33 2.61 25.52
CA GLN A 43 2.05 3.19 24.37
C GLN A 43 3.03 2.20 23.75
N MET A 44 3.66 1.34 24.56
CA MET A 44 4.51 0.26 24.02
C MET A 44 3.71 -0.78 23.24
N GLN A 45 2.49 -1.10 23.68
CA GLN A 45 1.61 -2.00 22.92
C GLN A 45 1.14 -1.40 21.60
N ALA A 46 0.97 -0.07 21.51
CA ALA A 46 0.65 0.60 20.25
C ALA A 46 1.77 0.47 19.22
N TRP A 47 3.04 0.44 19.64
CA TRP A 47 4.19 0.22 18.75
C TRP A 47 4.33 -1.23 18.30
N MET A 48 3.94 -2.20 19.12
CA MET A 48 3.96 -3.62 18.75
C MET A 48 2.78 -4.05 17.88
N ASN A 49 1.64 -3.33 17.95
CA ASN A 49 0.48 -3.54 17.07
C ASN A 49 0.51 -2.68 15.81
N GLY A 50 1.43 -1.73 15.72
CA GLY A 50 1.71 -0.96 14.52
C GLY A 50 2.67 -1.72 13.62
N SER A 51 2.34 -2.94 13.23
CA SER A 51 2.93 -3.52 12.04
C SER A 51 2.55 -2.62 10.89
N ASP A 52 3.57 -1.96 10.36
CA ASP A 52 3.54 -1.15 9.14
C ASP A 52 3.07 -1.97 7.93
N GLN A 53 1.83 -2.44 7.98
CA GLN A 53 1.07 -2.80 6.81
C GLN A 53 0.51 -1.51 6.20
N GLN A 54 1.38 -0.67 5.66
CA GLN A 54 1.02 0.33 4.66
C GLN A 54 0.64 -0.36 3.33
N GLY A 55 0.16 -1.60 3.40
CA GLY A 55 -0.62 -2.26 2.39
C GLY A 55 -2.05 -1.74 2.48
N ARG A 56 -2.55 -1.24 1.37
CA ARG A 56 -3.93 -0.78 1.19
C ARG A 56 -4.89 -1.84 1.72
N SER A 57 -5.37 -1.65 2.96
CA SER A 57 -6.38 -2.53 3.55
C SER A 57 -7.75 -2.04 3.13
N ALA A 58 -8.58 -2.95 2.63
CA ALA A 58 -9.97 -2.65 2.38
C ALA A 58 -10.67 -2.23 3.67
N PRO A 59 -11.66 -1.33 3.60
CA PRO A 59 -12.59 -1.11 4.70
C PRO A 59 -13.24 -2.42 5.13
N GLY A 60 -13.61 -2.55 6.40
CA GLY A 60 -14.33 -3.72 6.89
C GLY A 60 -15.62 -3.98 6.11
N PRO A 61 -16.16 -5.22 6.15
CA PRO A 61 -17.39 -5.57 5.43
C PRO A 61 -18.56 -4.66 5.81
N SER A 62 -19.34 -4.23 4.82
CA SER A 62 -20.53 -3.39 4.99
C SER A 62 -21.77 -4.25 5.24
N PRO A 63 -22.51 -4.03 6.34
CA PRO A 63 -23.75 -4.77 6.61
C PRO A 63 -24.76 -4.63 5.47
N GLY A 64 -25.34 -5.74 5.02
CA GLY A 64 -26.35 -5.77 3.96
C GLY A 64 -25.84 -5.59 2.53
N ALA A 65 -24.55 -5.37 2.32
CA ALA A 65 -23.96 -5.33 0.99
C ALA A 65 -23.88 -6.73 0.37
N THR A 66 -24.08 -6.81 -0.95
CA THR A 66 -23.96 -8.07 -1.71
C THR A 66 -22.55 -8.64 -1.54
N ALA A 67 -22.46 -9.94 -1.26
CA ALA A 67 -21.17 -10.62 -1.17
C ALA A 67 -20.71 -11.12 -2.55
N ILE A 68 -19.44 -10.90 -2.85
CA ILE A 68 -18.73 -11.42 -4.02
C ILE A 68 -17.57 -12.26 -3.51
N ARG A 69 -17.53 -13.53 -3.89
CA ARG A 69 -16.43 -14.44 -3.53
C ARG A 69 -15.41 -14.49 -4.65
N VAL A 70 -14.15 -14.33 -4.28
CA VAL A 70 -12.99 -14.55 -5.16
C VAL A 70 -12.13 -15.63 -4.51
N VAL A 71 -11.87 -16.69 -5.23
CA VAL A 71 -11.00 -17.78 -4.78
C VAL A 71 -9.61 -17.53 -5.36
N ALA A 72 -8.60 -17.49 -4.50
CA ALA A 72 -7.21 -17.55 -4.88
C ALA A 72 -6.71 -18.98 -4.78
N ARG A 73 -6.07 -19.46 -5.83
CA ARG A 73 -5.23 -20.65 -5.86
C ARG A 73 -3.87 -20.27 -6.39
N ASP A 74 -2.91 -21.18 -6.33
CA ASP A 74 -1.56 -20.90 -6.79
C ASP A 74 -1.58 -20.34 -8.22
N PHE A 75 -1.18 -19.05 -8.32
CA PHE A 75 -1.09 -18.24 -9.54
C PHE A 75 -2.41 -17.98 -10.28
N SER A 76 -3.59 -18.10 -9.63
CA SER A 76 -4.87 -17.82 -10.29
C SER A 76 -5.94 -17.25 -9.36
N PHE A 77 -6.87 -16.48 -9.95
CA PHE A 77 -8.12 -16.06 -9.32
C PHE A 77 -9.32 -16.68 -10.03
N SER A 78 -10.35 -17.02 -9.25
CA SER A 78 -11.62 -17.50 -9.76
C SER A 78 -12.79 -16.79 -9.07
N PRO A 79 -13.67 -16.07 -9.80
CA PRO A 79 -13.60 -15.82 -11.23
C PRO A 79 -12.46 -14.83 -11.60
N PRO A 80 -11.93 -14.83 -12.83
CA PRO A 80 -10.92 -13.88 -13.28
C PRO A 80 -11.51 -12.52 -13.67
N GLU A 81 -12.83 -12.42 -13.79
CA GLU A 81 -13.55 -11.16 -14.05
C GLU A 81 -14.66 -10.96 -13.03
N LEU A 82 -14.79 -9.73 -12.51
CA LEU A 82 -15.80 -9.31 -11.56
C LEU A 82 -16.63 -8.19 -12.17
N ASP A 83 -17.96 -8.23 -11.99
CA ASP A 83 -18.89 -7.17 -12.37
C ASP A 83 -19.45 -6.48 -11.15
N ILE A 84 -19.18 -5.18 -10.99
CA ILE A 84 -19.68 -4.39 -9.86
C ILE A 84 -20.17 -3.03 -10.40
N PRO A 85 -21.46 -2.68 -10.28
CA PRO A 85 -21.98 -1.39 -10.72
C PRO A 85 -21.31 -0.22 -10.02
N ALA A 86 -21.10 0.88 -10.75
CA ALA A 86 -20.55 2.14 -10.21
C ALA A 86 -21.37 2.63 -9.01
N GLY A 87 -20.69 3.11 -7.98
CA GLY A 87 -21.30 3.61 -6.75
C GLY A 87 -21.95 2.55 -5.86
N ARG A 88 -21.97 1.27 -6.26
CA ARG A 88 -22.53 0.19 -5.44
C ARG A 88 -21.50 -0.41 -4.52
N THR A 89 -21.82 -0.45 -3.23
CA THR A 89 -20.99 -1.16 -2.25
C THR A 89 -21.25 -2.64 -2.31
N VAL A 90 -20.17 -3.44 -2.40
CA VAL A 90 -20.18 -4.90 -2.30
C VAL A 90 -19.16 -5.34 -1.26
N ASN A 91 -19.38 -6.51 -0.68
CA ASN A 91 -18.37 -7.17 0.17
C ASN A 91 -17.60 -8.17 -0.68
N VAL A 92 -16.34 -7.87 -0.97
CA VAL A 92 -15.44 -8.82 -1.62
C VAL A 92 -14.87 -9.73 -0.55
N THR A 93 -14.98 -11.04 -0.74
CA THR A 93 -14.37 -12.05 0.11
C THR A 93 -13.30 -12.79 -0.70
N LEU A 94 -12.04 -12.59 -0.35
CA LEU A 94 -10.94 -13.39 -0.84
C LEU A 94 -10.86 -14.66 -0.02
N VAL A 95 -10.96 -15.82 -0.67
CA VAL A 95 -10.77 -17.13 -0.06
C VAL A 95 -9.52 -17.74 -0.65
N ASN A 96 -8.53 -18.01 0.17
CA ASN A 96 -7.30 -18.63 -0.28
C ASN A 96 -7.42 -20.15 -0.13
N GLU A 97 -7.51 -20.84 -1.25
CA GLU A 97 -7.54 -22.31 -1.35
C GLU A 97 -6.20 -22.85 -1.90
N GLY A 98 -5.16 -22.01 -1.94
CA GLY A 98 -3.79 -22.37 -2.31
C GLY A 98 -2.91 -22.58 -1.09
N ASP A 99 -1.72 -23.13 -1.32
CA ASP A 99 -0.72 -23.39 -0.27
C ASP A 99 0.10 -22.15 0.09
N LEU A 100 0.12 -21.14 -0.80
CA LEU A 100 0.87 -19.90 -0.62
C LEU A 100 0.01 -18.80 -0.03
N PHE A 101 0.67 -17.77 0.52
CA PHE A 101 0.01 -16.52 0.85
C PHE A 101 -0.39 -15.78 -0.43
N HIS A 102 -1.62 -15.30 -0.50
CA HIS A 102 -2.14 -14.52 -1.62
C HIS A 102 -2.81 -13.23 -1.14
N ASP A 103 -2.79 -12.24 -2.03
CA ASP A 103 -3.61 -11.04 -1.89
C ASP A 103 -4.37 -10.75 -3.17
N ILE A 104 -5.36 -9.88 -3.08
CA ILE A 104 -6.02 -9.23 -4.21
C ILE A 104 -5.88 -7.73 -4.04
N THR A 105 -5.23 -7.08 -4.99
CA THR A 105 -4.96 -5.64 -4.95
C THR A 105 -5.53 -4.97 -6.20
N ILE A 106 -6.31 -3.87 -5.99
CA ILE A 106 -6.83 -2.99 -7.06
C ILE A 106 -6.24 -1.61 -6.83
N PRO A 107 -5.05 -1.28 -7.38
CA PRO A 107 -4.33 -0.05 -7.06
C PRO A 107 -5.12 1.23 -7.38
N ALA A 108 -5.84 1.22 -8.49
CA ALA A 108 -6.63 2.36 -8.94
C ALA A 108 -7.78 2.72 -7.99
N LEU A 109 -8.23 1.78 -7.15
CA LEU A 109 -9.30 1.98 -6.17
C LEU A 109 -8.78 2.01 -4.73
N GLY A 110 -7.47 1.85 -4.52
CA GLY A 110 -6.87 1.78 -3.20
C GLY A 110 -7.35 0.59 -2.37
N PHE A 111 -7.85 -0.47 -3.02
CA PHE A 111 -8.41 -1.65 -2.38
C PHE A 111 -7.37 -2.77 -2.29
N GLY A 112 -7.38 -3.51 -1.17
CA GLY A 112 -6.56 -4.70 -1.00
C GLY A 112 -7.07 -5.59 0.11
N LEU A 113 -7.03 -6.91 -0.11
CA LEU A 113 -7.29 -7.97 0.87
C LEU A 113 -6.19 -9.00 0.79
N SER A 114 -5.82 -9.60 1.91
CA SER A 114 -4.83 -10.67 1.94
C SER A 114 -5.30 -11.85 2.78
N ALA A 115 -4.90 -13.06 2.40
CA ALA A 115 -5.26 -14.29 3.09
C ALA A 115 -4.07 -15.26 3.08
N SER A 116 -3.78 -15.84 4.24
CA SER A 116 -2.87 -16.99 4.35
C SER A 116 -3.53 -18.25 3.77
N SER A 117 -2.73 -19.32 3.55
CA SER A 117 -3.27 -20.61 3.13
C SER A 117 -4.47 -21.02 3.99
N ASP A 118 -5.51 -21.55 3.36
CA ASP A 118 -6.75 -22.04 3.98
C ASP A 118 -7.51 -20.99 4.82
N THR A 119 -7.29 -19.70 4.58
CA THR A 119 -8.02 -18.62 5.26
C THR A 119 -8.80 -17.74 4.29
N SER A 120 -9.59 -16.82 4.83
CA SER A 120 -10.31 -15.82 4.05
C SER A 120 -10.25 -14.44 4.69
N ALA A 121 -10.36 -13.41 3.86
CA ALA A 121 -10.51 -12.03 4.27
C ALA A 121 -11.66 -11.37 3.51
N SER A 122 -12.36 -10.44 4.14
CA SER A 122 -13.47 -9.72 3.52
C SER A 122 -13.36 -8.22 3.74
N GLY A 123 -13.76 -7.45 2.72
CA GLY A 123 -13.77 -6.00 2.80
C GLY A 123 -14.78 -5.38 1.84
N ALA A 124 -15.22 -4.17 2.18
CA ALA A 124 -16.15 -3.42 1.34
C ALA A 124 -15.41 -2.73 0.19
N LEU A 125 -15.98 -2.84 -1.01
CA LEU A 125 -15.51 -2.17 -2.23
C LEU A 125 -16.66 -1.38 -2.83
N THR A 126 -16.39 -0.10 -3.17
CA THR A 126 -17.35 0.77 -3.86
C THR A 126 -16.61 1.44 -5.03
N PRO A 127 -16.66 0.88 -6.25
CA PRO A 127 -16.05 1.51 -7.40
C PRO A 127 -16.77 2.84 -7.73
N PRO A 128 -16.05 3.98 -7.79
CA PRO A 128 -16.73 5.28 -7.95
C PRO A 128 -17.16 5.57 -9.39
N ASN A 129 -16.47 5.03 -10.37
CA ASN A 129 -16.67 5.36 -11.78
C ASN A 129 -16.73 4.11 -12.66
N PRO A 130 -17.50 4.15 -13.77
CA PRO A 130 -17.44 3.12 -14.80
C PRO A 130 -16.02 2.94 -15.36
N GLY A 131 -15.69 1.72 -15.74
CA GLY A 131 -14.37 1.41 -16.31
C GLY A 131 -13.95 -0.04 -16.13
N ARG A 132 -12.74 -0.34 -16.58
CA ARG A 132 -12.08 -1.63 -16.35
C ARG A 132 -10.86 -1.39 -15.46
N TYR A 133 -10.81 -2.12 -14.37
CA TYR A 133 -9.74 -2.01 -13.36
C TYR A 133 -9.04 -3.35 -13.24
N GLU A 134 -7.74 -3.35 -13.37
CA GLU A 134 -6.94 -4.55 -13.12
C GLU A 134 -6.90 -4.85 -11.62
N PHE A 135 -7.06 -6.11 -11.25
CA PHE A 135 -6.65 -6.61 -9.96
C PHE A 135 -5.59 -7.71 -10.12
N PHE A 136 -4.69 -7.85 -9.15
CA PHE A 136 -3.62 -8.83 -9.19
C PHE A 136 -3.15 -9.19 -7.77
N CYS A 137 -2.38 -10.29 -7.67
CA CYS A 137 -1.65 -10.63 -6.46
C CYS A 137 -0.33 -9.85 -6.42
N SER A 138 -0.08 -9.10 -5.34
CA SER A 138 1.11 -8.27 -5.19
C SER A 138 2.33 -9.02 -4.63
N VAL A 139 2.16 -10.30 -4.29
CA VAL A 139 3.27 -11.16 -3.88
C VAL A 139 4.29 -11.25 -5.03
N PRO A 140 5.58 -11.04 -4.76
CA PRO A 140 6.61 -11.08 -5.80
C PRO A 140 6.58 -12.38 -6.60
N GLY A 141 6.59 -12.28 -7.94
CA GLY A 141 6.54 -13.40 -8.86
C GLY A 141 5.13 -13.88 -9.23
N HIS A 142 4.09 -13.54 -8.45
CA HIS A 142 2.72 -14.01 -8.72
C HIS A 142 2.07 -13.29 -9.89
N ARG A 143 2.25 -11.97 -9.99
CA ARG A 143 1.75 -11.19 -11.14
C ARG A 143 2.47 -11.57 -12.43
N GLU A 144 3.76 -11.83 -12.37
CA GLU A 144 4.57 -12.31 -13.50
C GLU A 144 4.14 -13.71 -13.96
N ALA A 145 3.56 -14.51 -13.05
CA ALA A 145 2.92 -15.78 -13.32
C ALA A 145 1.44 -15.64 -13.73
N GLU A 146 1.02 -14.43 -14.15
CA GLU A 146 -0.33 -14.11 -14.64
C GLU A 146 -1.44 -14.17 -13.57
N MET A 147 -1.10 -14.13 -12.27
CA MET A 147 -2.09 -14.06 -11.20
C MET A 147 -2.75 -12.69 -11.15
N SER A 148 -3.67 -12.47 -12.10
CA SER A 148 -4.39 -11.21 -12.31
C SER A 148 -5.81 -11.44 -12.81
N GLY A 149 -6.62 -10.38 -12.81
CA GLY A 149 -7.97 -10.37 -13.32
C GLY A 149 -8.48 -8.96 -13.58
N THR A 150 -9.74 -8.85 -13.97
CA THR A 150 -10.37 -7.57 -14.32
C THR A 150 -11.64 -7.34 -13.52
N LEU A 151 -11.75 -6.18 -12.91
CA LEU A 151 -13.01 -5.66 -12.42
C LEU A 151 -13.64 -4.80 -13.52
N VAL A 152 -14.83 -5.17 -13.97
CA VAL A 152 -15.67 -4.39 -14.88
C VAL A 152 -16.68 -3.60 -14.09
N VAL A 153 -16.73 -2.31 -14.31
CA VAL A 153 -17.70 -1.38 -13.70
C VAL A 153 -18.50 -0.77 -14.84
N PRO A 154 -19.73 -1.30 -15.11
CA PRO A 154 -20.59 -0.80 -16.16
C PRO A 154 -21.13 0.63 -15.91
#